data_e474f19cc75a84a602717781000043eb
#
_entry.id   e474f19cc75a84a602717781000043eb
#
_cell.length_a   1.000
_cell.length_b   1.000
_cell.length_c   1.000
_cell.angle_alpha   90.00
_cell.angle_beta   90.00
_cell.angle_gamma   90.00
#
_symmetry.space_group_name_H-M   'P 1'
#
loop_
_entity.id
_entity.type
_entity.pdbx_description
1 polymer ?
#
loop_
_entity_poly.entity_id
_entity_poly.type
_entity_poly.pdbx_seq_one_letter_code
_entity_poly.pdbx_strand_id
1 'polypeptide(L)'
;MELGGSDAFIVLHDADLEHAVKWAVWGRMYNTGQTCVAAKRFIVVEELADKFLEKFQTALAALKPGDPMDDKTTLGPLSTESALVDLLKQVDGAVSAGAKLLMGGKRIDRPGSFMAPTILTDIEPGSPAFREEFFGPVALFFRVKDEDEAVALANDSDFGLGGSVFTRDVARGKRVASRVETGMMFVNNISWSDAELPFGGIKNSGYGRELGDLGIQQFVNKKLVRVASMDAPL
;
A
#
# COMPACT_ATOMS: atom_id res chain seq x y z
N MET A 1 12.16 -13.21 -3.23
CA MET A 1 10.88 -13.56 -3.93
C MET A 1 9.85 -12.55 -3.49
N GLU A 2 9.12 -11.96 -4.45
CA GLU A 2 8.12 -10.92 -4.23
C GLU A 2 6.82 -11.31 -4.91
N LEU A 3 5.73 -11.37 -4.15
CA LEU A 3 4.46 -11.99 -4.55
C LEU A 3 3.24 -11.06 -4.35
N GLY A 4 3.47 -9.75 -4.26
CA GLY A 4 2.42 -8.75 -4.11
C GLY A 4 2.38 -8.11 -2.73
N GLY A 5 1.41 -7.23 -2.52
CA GLY A 5 1.25 -6.47 -1.29
C GLY A 5 -0.09 -5.76 -1.18
N SER A 6 -0.49 -5.47 0.04
CA SER A 6 -1.65 -4.65 0.36
C SER A 6 -1.28 -3.63 1.44
N ASP A 7 -0.37 -2.71 1.07
CA ASP A 7 0.27 -1.78 1.99
C ASP A 7 -0.74 -0.91 2.73
N ALA A 8 -0.55 -0.83 4.05
CA ALA A 8 -1.31 0.06 4.92
C ALA A 8 -0.76 1.49 4.84
N PHE A 9 -1.66 2.47 4.74
CA PHE A 9 -1.39 3.89 4.81
C PHE A 9 -2.09 4.46 6.05
N ILE A 10 -1.36 4.57 7.16
CA ILE A 10 -1.90 4.95 8.46
C ILE A 10 -1.82 6.46 8.64
N VAL A 11 -2.95 7.10 9.01
CA VAL A 11 -3.00 8.55 9.32
C VAL A 11 -3.42 8.72 10.77
N LEU A 12 -2.51 9.23 11.60
CA LEU A 12 -2.74 9.46 13.02
C LEU A 12 -3.31 10.87 13.29
N HIS A 13 -3.88 11.10 14.46
CA HIS A 13 -4.62 12.31 14.82
C HIS A 13 -3.83 13.62 14.68
N ASP A 14 -2.51 13.58 14.82
CA ASP A 14 -1.61 14.74 14.71
C ASP A 14 -0.96 14.88 13.33
N ALA A 15 -1.36 14.06 12.35
CA ALA A 15 -0.80 14.12 11.00
C ALA A 15 -1.05 15.46 10.32
N ASP A 16 -0.09 15.88 9.50
CA ASP A 16 -0.34 16.96 8.56
C ASP A 16 -1.24 16.46 7.42
N LEU A 17 -2.49 16.92 7.45
CA LEU A 17 -3.53 16.40 6.56
C LEU A 17 -3.25 16.67 5.09
N GLU A 18 -2.75 17.87 4.75
CA GLU A 18 -2.44 18.23 3.36
C GLU A 18 -1.29 17.36 2.82
N HIS A 19 -0.26 17.17 3.65
CA HIS A 19 0.87 16.30 3.33
C HIS A 19 0.40 14.85 3.16
N ALA A 20 -0.40 14.34 4.09
CA ALA A 20 -0.92 12.97 4.02
C ALA A 20 -1.79 12.74 2.77
N VAL A 21 -2.70 13.67 2.43
CA VAL A 21 -3.54 13.56 1.23
C VAL A 21 -2.71 13.59 -0.06
N LYS A 22 -1.72 14.49 -0.14
CA LYS A 22 -0.80 14.53 -1.28
C LYS A 22 -0.12 13.17 -1.51
N TRP A 23 0.42 12.59 -0.45
CA TRP A 23 1.09 11.29 -0.53
C TRP A 23 0.12 10.13 -0.73
N ALA A 24 -1.12 10.24 -0.23
CA ALA A 24 -2.17 9.25 -0.47
C ALA A 24 -2.51 9.15 -1.96
N VAL A 25 -2.73 10.30 -2.63
CA VAL A 25 -2.99 10.35 -4.07
C VAL A 25 -1.81 9.76 -4.85
N TRP A 26 -0.60 10.22 -4.56
CA TRP A 26 0.59 9.75 -5.27
C TRP A 26 0.83 8.26 -5.01
N GLY A 27 0.78 7.83 -3.75
CA GLY A 27 1.02 6.44 -3.36
C GLY A 27 -0.02 5.45 -3.89
N ARG A 28 -1.27 5.91 -4.14
CA ARG A 28 -2.29 5.05 -4.75
C ARG A 28 -2.26 5.08 -6.27
N MET A 29 -1.98 6.25 -6.88
CA MET A 29 -2.21 6.47 -8.31
C MET A 29 -0.94 6.41 -9.16
N TYR A 30 0.25 6.39 -8.57
CA TYR A 30 1.49 6.14 -9.29
C TYR A 30 1.37 4.85 -10.11
N ASN A 31 1.78 4.92 -11.38
CA ASN A 31 1.58 3.83 -12.36
C ASN A 31 0.12 3.30 -12.41
N THR A 32 -0.84 4.20 -12.19
CA THR A 32 -2.29 3.86 -12.14
C THR A 32 -2.59 2.80 -11.04
N GLY A 33 -1.81 2.79 -9.97
CA GLY A 33 -1.95 1.84 -8.86
C GLY A 33 -1.42 0.44 -9.13
N GLN A 34 -0.79 0.21 -10.25
CA GLN A 34 -0.22 -1.08 -10.66
C GLN A 34 1.20 -1.25 -10.11
N THR A 35 1.33 -1.17 -8.79
CA THR A 35 2.59 -1.30 -8.07
C THR A 35 2.35 -2.11 -6.80
N CYS A 36 3.21 -3.09 -6.52
CA CYS A 36 3.09 -3.95 -5.34
C CYS A 36 3.13 -3.15 -4.03
N VAL A 37 3.98 -2.12 -3.95
CA VAL A 37 4.11 -1.19 -2.80
C VAL A 37 3.14 0.00 -2.85
N ALA A 38 2.18 0.02 -3.76
CA ALA A 38 1.18 1.08 -3.77
C ALA A 38 0.34 1.02 -2.49
N ALA A 39 0.04 2.19 -1.91
CA ALA A 39 -0.87 2.28 -0.77
C ALA A 39 -2.26 1.78 -1.17
N LYS A 40 -2.77 0.76 -0.52
CA LYS A 40 -4.06 0.13 -0.84
C LYS A 40 -5.08 0.32 0.27
N ARG A 41 -4.67 0.16 1.54
CA ARG A 41 -5.52 0.26 2.72
C ARG A 41 -5.25 1.56 3.46
N PHE A 42 -6.15 2.54 3.31
CA PHE A 42 -6.08 3.85 3.96
C PHE A 42 -6.76 3.76 5.32
N ILE A 43 -5.97 3.70 6.38
CA ILE A 43 -6.39 3.50 7.76
C ILE A 43 -6.28 4.83 8.48
N VAL A 44 -7.39 5.51 8.68
CA VAL A 44 -7.43 6.89 9.18
C VAL A 44 -8.17 6.94 10.51
N VAL A 45 -7.57 7.60 11.50
CA VAL A 45 -8.24 7.82 12.79
C VAL A 45 -9.53 8.62 12.60
N GLU A 46 -10.59 8.26 13.33
CA GLU A 46 -11.95 8.79 13.18
C GLU A 46 -11.98 10.33 13.19
N GLU A 47 -11.17 10.95 14.04
CA GLU A 47 -11.08 12.41 14.17
C GLU A 47 -10.72 13.13 12.86
N LEU A 48 -9.91 12.50 12.00
CA LEU A 48 -9.48 13.06 10.72
C LEU A 48 -10.20 12.44 9.51
N ALA A 49 -10.92 11.34 9.70
CA ALA A 49 -11.40 10.48 8.62
C ALA A 49 -12.27 11.23 7.60
N ASP A 50 -13.24 12.03 8.03
CA ASP A 50 -14.12 12.77 7.12
C ASP A 50 -13.35 13.83 6.32
N LYS A 51 -12.51 14.60 6.99
CA LYS A 51 -11.71 15.65 6.34
C LYS A 51 -10.68 15.07 5.36
N PHE A 52 -10.05 13.95 5.74
CA PHE A 52 -9.14 13.22 4.86
C PHE A 52 -9.87 12.74 3.61
N LEU A 53 -11.01 12.08 3.79
CA LEU A 53 -11.79 11.48 2.73
C LEU A 53 -12.29 12.51 1.73
N GLU A 54 -12.83 13.64 2.20
CA GLU A 54 -13.27 14.77 1.36
C GLU A 54 -12.13 15.30 0.48
N LYS A 55 -10.95 15.58 1.10
CA LYS A 55 -9.78 16.07 0.38
C LYS A 55 -9.23 15.04 -0.59
N PHE A 56 -9.19 13.78 -0.20
CA PHE A 56 -8.71 12.67 -1.02
C PHE A 56 -9.62 12.47 -2.25
N GLN A 57 -10.95 12.46 -2.07
CA GLN A 57 -11.91 12.40 -3.17
C GLN A 57 -11.73 13.57 -4.15
N THR A 58 -11.61 14.79 -3.61
CA THR A 58 -11.40 15.99 -4.42
C THR A 58 -10.13 15.90 -5.26
N ALA A 59 -9.04 15.46 -4.64
CA ALA A 59 -7.75 15.31 -5.32
C ALA A 59 -7.77 14.19 -6.38
N LEU A 60 -8.44 13.07 -6.10
CA LEU A 60 -8.63 11.98 -7.08
C LEU A 60 -9.51 12.41 -8.26
N ALA A 61 -10.54 13.18 -8.01
CA ALA A 61 -11.44 13.71 -9.07
C ALA A 61 -10.74 14.69 -10.00
N ALA A 62 -9.66 15.33 -9.54
CA ALA A 62 -8.86 16.26 -10.35
C ALA A 62 -7.88 15.56 -11.31
N LEU A 63 -7.70 14.25 -11.20
CA LEU A 63 -6.81 13.48 -12.07
C LEU A 63 -7.35 13.46 -13.51
N LYS A 64 -6.43 13.52 -14.47
CA LYS A 64 -6.74 13.62 -15.91
C LYS A 64 -6.34 12.32 -16.60
N PRO A 65 -7.32 11.46 -16.94
CA PRO A 65 -7.06 10.27 -17.75
C PRO A 65 -6.61 10.68 -19.16
N GLY A 66 -5.51 10.12 -19.63
CA GLY A 66 -4.95 10.53 -20.93
C GLY A 66 -3.96 9.55 -21.51
N ASP A 67 -3.43 9.93 -22.68
CA ASP A 67 -2.31 9.24 -23.30
C ASP A 67 -1.08 9.35 -22.38
N PRO A 68 -0.43 8.24 -22.03
CA PRO A 68 0.79 8.26 -21.20
C PRO A 68 1.95 9.08 -21.80
N MET A 69 1.92 9.37 -23.10
CA MET A 69 2.92 10.21 -23.78
C MET A 69 2.59 11.71 -23.73
N ASP A 70 1.43 12.09 -23.20
CA ASP A 70 1.06 13.50 -22.99
C ASP A 70 1.41 13.92 -21.55
N ASP A 71 2.29 14.92 -21.41
CA ASP A 71 2.73 15.48 -20.12
C ASP A 71 1.57 16.00 -19.24
N LYS A 72 0.40 16.24 -19.83
CA LYS A 72 -0.80 16.67 -19.10
C LYS A 72 -1.58 15.51 -18.48
N THR A 73 -1.26 14.29 -18.86
CA THR A 73 -1.89 13.09 -18.31
C THR A 73 -1.40 12.84 -16.89
N THR A 74 -2.34 12.63 -15.97
CA THR A 74 -2.02 12.26 -14.56
C THR A 74 -2.60 10.91 -14.16
N LEU A 75 -3.32 10.25 -15.08
CA LEU A 75 -3.83 8.89 -14.89
C LEU A 75 -3.74 8.15 -16.24
N GLY A 76 -2.87 7.15 -16.32
CA GLY A 76 -2.72 6.27 -17.47
C GLY A 76 -3.76 5.14 -17.50
N PRO A 77 -3.70 4.26 -18.51
CA PRO A 77 -4.52 3.03 -18.56
C PRO A 77 -3.95 1.94 -17.65
N LEU A 78 -4.74 0.92 -17.39
CA LEU A 78 -4.25 -0.37 -16.93
C LEU A 78 -3.49 -1.08 -18.06
N SER A 79 -2.62 -2.03 -17.67
CA SER A 79 -1.71 -2.71 -18.60
C SER A 79 -2.43 -3.51 -19.70
N THR A 80 -3.59 -4.09 -19.36
CA THR A 80 -4.38 -4.91 -20.28
C THR A 80 -5.87 -4.76 -20.03
N GLU A 81 -6.67 -5.17 -21.01
CA GLU A 81 -8.13 -5.27 -20.87
C GLU A 81 -8.53 -6.29 -19.81
N SER A 82 -7.85 -7.41 -19.72
CA SER A 82 -8.14 -8.41 -18.69
C SER A 82 -7.90 -7.87 -17.29
N ALA A 83 -6.81 -7.11 -17.08
CA ALA A 83 -6.54 -6.48 -15.78
C ALA A 83 -7.66 -5.51 -15.37
N LEU A 84 -8.20 -4.73 -16.33
CA LEU A 84 -9.34 -3.86 -16.07
C LEU A 84 -10.61 -4.66 -15.70
N VAL A 85 -10.93 -5.69 -16.48
CA VAL A 85 -12.13 -6.53 -16.24
C VAL A 85 -12.04 -7.22 -14.88
N ASP A 86 -10.89 -7.78 -14.54
CA ASP A 86 -10.71 -8.49 -13.27
C ASP A 86 -10.77 -7.54 -12.07
N LEU A 87 -10.17 -6.33 -12.18
CA LEU A 87 -10.26 -5.33 -11.14
C LEU A 87 -11.69 -4.80 -10.95
N LEU A 88 -12.46 -4.63 -12.02
CA LEU A 88 -13.88 -4.28 -11.93
C LEU A 88 -14.68 -5.40 -11.22
N LYS A 89 -14.41 -6.66 -11.51
CA LYS A 89 -15.03 -7.79 -10.79
C LYS A 89 -14.69 -7.78 -9.30
N GLN A 90 -13.44 -7.45 -8.92
CA GLN A 90 -13.08 -7.32 -7.51
C GLN A 90 -13.89 -6.21 -6.82
N VAL A 91 -14.06 -5.04 -7.48
CA VAL A 91 -14.89 -3.95 -6.96
C VAL A 91 -16.36 -4.39 -6.82
N ASP A 92 -16.92 -5.04 -7.83
CA ASP A 92 -18.30 -5.55 -7.80
C ASP A 92 -18.48 -6.61 -6.71
N GLY A 93 -17.49 -7.49 -6.54
CA GLY A 93 -17.45 -8.47 -5.46
C GLY A 93 -17.43 -7.84 -4.08
N ALA A 94 -16.61 -6.80 -3.89
CA ALA A 94 -16.55 -6.03 -2.65
C ALA A 94 -17.90 -5.38 -2.31
N VAL A 95 -18.53 -4.73 -3.29
CA VAL A 95 -19.85 -4.09 -3.13
C VAL A 95 -20.91 -5.13 -2.83
N SER A 96 -20.90 -6.27 -3.52
CA SER A 96 -21.82 -7.37 -3.27
C SER A 96 -21.66 -7.99 -1.88
N ALA A 97 -20.45 -7.90 -1.31
CA ALA A 97 -20.15 -8.34 0.05
C ALA A 97 -20.38 -7.24 1.12
N GLY A 98 -21.02 -6.13 0.76
CA GLY A 98 -21.43 -5.07 1.68
C GLY A 98 -20.58 -3.81 1.69
N ALA A 99 -19.45 -3.76 0.99
CA ALA A 99 -18.66 -2.55 0.89
C ALA A 99 -19.42 -1.44 0.15
N LYS A 100 -19.20 -0.19 0.56
CA LYS A 100 -19.82 0.97 -0.07
C LYS A 100 -18.88 1.57 -1.11
N LEU A 101 -19.36 1.64 -2.35
CA LEU A 101 -18.70 2.37 -3.41
C LEU A 101 -18.93 3.88 -3.24
N LEU A 102 -17.90 4.60 -2.88
CA LEU A 102 -17.99 6.03 -2.61
C LEU A 102 -17.66 6.87 -3.85
N MET A 103 -16.76 6.35 -4.71
CA MET A 103 -16.29 7.02 -5.91
C MET A 103 -15.80 5.98 -6.94
N GLY A 104 -15.97 6.26 -8.24
CA GLY A 104 -15.39 5.46 -9.33
C GLY A 104 -16.12 4.15 -9.60
N GLY A 105 -15.42 3.03 -9.49
CA GLY A 105 -15.96 1.66 -9.71
C GLY A 105 -16.35 1.36 -11.15
N LYS A 106 -15.83 2.08 -12.13
CA LYS A 106 -16.25 1.93 -13.52
C LYS A 106 -15.13 2.20 -14.53
N ARG A 107 -15.29 1.64 -15.71
CA ARG A 107 -14.50 2.01 -16.88
C ARG A 107 -14.73 3.48 -17.22
N ILE A 108 -13.69 4.15 -17.67
CA ILE A 108 -13.80 5.49 -18.30
C ILE A 108 -14.15 5.27 -19.79
N ASP A 109 -15.17 5.97 -20.28
CA ASP A 109 -15.63 5.90 -21.67
C ASP A 109 -14.62 6.58 -22.61
N ARG A 110 -13.60 5.81 -22.98
CA ARG A 110 -12.55 6.17 -23.94
C ARG A 110 -11.84 4.93 -24.45
N PRO A 111 -11.14 4.96 -25.61
CA PRO A 111 -10.30 3.86 -26.07
C PRO A 111 -9.18 3.53 -25.08
N GLY A 112 -8.97 2.22 -24.82
CA GLY A 112 -7.98 1.70 -23.87
C GLY A 112 -8.58 1.25 -22.56
N SER A 113 -7.75 0.63 -21.71
CA SER A 113 -8.16 -0.02 -20.47
C SER A 113 -8.16 0.95 -19.28
N PHE A 114 -8.93 2.01 -19.36
CA PHE A 114 -8.98 3.06 -18.34
C PHE A 114 -10.04 2.79 -17.29
N MET A 115 -9.65 2.87 -16.02
CA MET A 115 -10.53 2.78 -14.86
C MET A 115 -10.57 4.11 -14.11
N ALA A 116 -11.74 4.50 -13.66
CA ALA A 116 -11.91 5.67 -12.82
C ALA A 116 -11.26 5.45 -11.44
N PRO A 117 -10.58 6.45 -10.85
CA PRO A 117 -10.15 6.38 -9.46
C PRO A 117 -11.31 5.98 -8.56
N THR A 118 -11.08 4.97 -7.73
CA THR A 118 -12.14 4.30 -6.98
C THR A 118 -11.85 4.33 -5.50
N ILE A 119 -12.88 4.55 -4.68
CA ILE A 119 -12.81 4.45 -3.22
C ILE A 119 -13.93 3.52 -2.74
N LEU A 120 -13.54 2.49 -1.98
CA LEU A 120 -14.43 1.60 -1.25
C LEU A 120 -14.32 1.89 0.25
N THR A 121 -15.46 1.91 0.95
CA THR A 121 -15.56 2.05 2.41
C THR A 121 -16.43 0.93 2.98
N ASP A 122 -16.55 0.87 4.31
CA ASP A 122 -17.41 -0.07 5.01
C ASP A 122 -17.09 -1.53 4.63
N ILE A 123 -15.78 -1.85 4.57
CA ILE A 123 -15.28 -3.17 4.17
C ILE A 123 -15.18 -4.05 5.41
N GLU A 124 -16.02 -5.06 5.47
CA GLU A 124 -16.05 -6.00 6.60
C GLU A 124 -14.88 -7.02 6.54
N PRO A 125 -14.36 -7.47 7.68
CA PRO A 125 -13.26 -8.44 7.73
C PRO A 125 -13.51 -9.76 6.99
N GLY A 126 -14.76 -10.17 6.84
CA GLY A 126 -15.17 -11.35 6.07
C GLY A 126 -15.31 -11.15 4.56
N SER A 127 -15.15 -9.91 4.09
CA SER A 127 -15.22 -9.60 2.67
C SER A 127 -13.95 -10.07 1.94
N PRO A 128 -14.04 -10.59 0.71
CA PRO A 128 -12.86 -10.85 -0.13
C PRO A 128 -11.96 -9.62 -0.26
N ALA A 129 -12.54 -8.43 -0.42
CA ALA A 129 -11.81 -7.17 -0.53
C ALA A 129 -10.89 -6.87 0.66
N PHE A 130 -11.15 -7.44 1.83
CA PHE A 130 -10.31 -7.28 3.01
C PHE A 130 -8.97 -8.03 2.89
N ARG A 131 -8.92 -9.10 2.09
CA ARG A 131 -7.77 -9.99 1.91
C ARG A 131 -7.07 -9.85 0.56
N GLU A 132 -7.77 -9.36 -0.47
CA GLU A 132 -7.25 -9.29 -1.83
C GLU A 132 -6.34 -8.08 -2.06
N GLU A 133 -5.43 -8.23 -3.01
CA GLU A 133 -4.67 -7.11 -3.57
C GLU A 133 -5.45 -6.45 -4.71
N PHE A 134 -5.75 -5.16 -4.59
CA PHE A 134 -6.32 -4.36 -5.68
C PHE A 134 -5.20 -3.71 -6.51
N PHE A 135 -4.86 -4.33 -7.62
CA PHE A 135 -3.73 -3.92 -8.47
C PHE A 135 -4.16 -2.89 -9.52
N GLY A 136 -4.55 -1.71 -9.07
CA GLY A 136 -5.04 -0.60 -9.90
C GLY A 136 -5.58 0.56 -9.06
N PRO A 137 -6.27 1.53 -9.64
CA PRO A 137 -6.62 2.80 -9.01
C PRO A 137 -7.80 2.67 -8.01
N VAL A 138 -7.72 1.70 -7.10
CA VAL A 138 -8.75 1.40 -6.08
C VAL A 138 -8.16 1.58 -4.68
N ALA A 139 -8.74 2.45 -3.89
CA ALA A 139 -8.41 2.69 -2.49
C ALA A 139 -9.45 2.03 -1.57
N LEU A 140 -8.98 1.29 -0.58
CA LEU A 140 -9.78 0.71 0.49
C LEU A 140 -9.66 1.62 1.71
N PHE A 141 -10.75 2.23 2.15
CA PHE A 141 -10.75 3.20 3.23
C PHE A 141 -11.37 2.63 4.50
N PHE A 142 -10.62 2.75 5.60
CA PHE A 142 -10.99 2.26 6.92
C PHE A 142 -10.92 3.39 7.95
N ARG A 143 -11.90 3.42 8.86
CA ARG A 143 -11.91 4.29 10.03
C ARG A 143 -11.47 3.48 11.23
N VAL A 144 -10.67 4.09 12.07
CA VAL A 144 -10.22 3.50 13.33
C VAL A 144 -10.30 4.53 14.45
N LYS A 145 -10.54 4.07 15.65
CA LYS A 145 -10.68 4.97 16.82
C LYS A 145 -9.33 5.56 17.27
N ASP A 146 -8.25 4.77 17.17
CA ASP A 146 -6.94 5.13 17.73
C ASP A 146 -5.79 4.41 17.01
N GLU A 147 -4.56 4.67 17.48
CA GLU A 147 -3.32 4.08 17.00
C GLU A 147 -3.27 2.55 17.15
N ASP A 148 -3.81 2.02 18.26
CA ASP A 148 -3.74 0.58 18.53
C ASP A 148 -4.65 -0.18 17.56
N GLU A 149 -5.83 0.34 17.28
CA GLU A 149 -6.72 -0.23 16.27
C GLU A 149 -6.12 -0.08 14.86
N ALA A 150 -5.45 1.05 14.57
CA ALA A 150 -4.76 1.22 13.29
C ALA A 150 -3.67 0.17 13.07
N VAL A 151 -2.85 -0.11 14.09
CA VAL A 151 -1.83 -1.15 14.02
C VAL A 151 -2.44 -2.54 13.91
N ALA A 152 -3.49 -2.82 14.68
CA ALA A 152 -4.18 -4.11 14.62
C ALA A 152 -4.75 -4.37 13.21
N LEU A 153 -5.42 -3.37 12.63
CA LEU A 153 -5.95 -3.48 11.27
C LEU A 153 -4.84 -3.56 10.21
N ALA A 154 -3.73 -2.83 10.38
CA ALA A 154 -2.58 -2.92 9.47
C ALA A 154 -2.00 -4.33 9.45
N ASN A 155 -1.92 -4.99 10.60
CA ASN A 155 -1.40 -6.35 10.76
C ASN A 155 -2.37 -7.45 10.33
N ASP A 156 -3.68 -7.15 10.32
CA ASP A 156 -4.70 -8.08 9.83
C ASP A 156 -4.71 -8.12 8.29
N SER A 157 -3.65 -8.66 7.75
CA SER A 157 -3.42 -8.86 6.32
C SER A 157 -2.56 -10.09 6.08
N ASP A 158 -2.84 -10.80 4.99
CA ASP A 158 -2.03 -11.92 4.53
C ASP A 158 -0.72 -11.44 3.87
N PHE A 159 -0.64 -10.16 3.53
CA PHE A 159 0.54 -9.49 2.98
C PHE A 159 1.32 -8.73 4.04
N GLY A 160 2.62 -8.53 3.77
CA GLY A 160 3.52 -7.77 4.63
C GLY A 160 4.69 -7.20 3.83
N LEU A 161 4.43 -6.50 2.71
CA LEU A 161 5.48 -5.92 1.89
C LEU A 161 5.97 -4.60 2.48
N GLY A 162 5.12 -3.61 2.51
CA GLY A 162 5.43 -2.28 3.01
C GLY A 162 4.27 -1.64 3.77
N GLY A 163 4.45 -0.38 4.13
CA GLY A 163 3.43 0.45 4.76
C GLY A 163 3.95 1.83 5.08
N SER A 164 3.02 2.70 5.47
CA SER A 164 3.31 4.10 5.77
C SER A 164 2.55 4.55 7.01
N VAL A 165 3.16 5.46 7.77
CA VAL A 165 2.49 6.13 8.90
C VAL A 165 2.74 7.63 8.84
N PHE A 166 1.69 8.41 9.00
CA PHE A 166 1.70 9.87 8.96
C PHE A 166 1.38 10.43 10.34
N THR A 167 2.30 11.24 10.87
CA THR A 167 2.24 11.86 12.18
C THR A 167 3.27 13.01 12.25
N ARG A 168 3.02 14.05 13.04
CA ARG A 168 4.03 15.10 13.29
C ARG A 168 5.09 14.67 14.30
N ASP A 169 4.77 13.70 15.15
CA ASP A 169 5.73 13.09 16.10
C ASP A 169 6.48 11.94 15.43
N VAL A 170 7.68 12.21 14.90
CA VAL A 170 8.54 11.20 14.24
C VAL A 170 8.91 10.06 15.20
N ALA A 171 9.07 10.31 16.50
CA ALA A 171 9.36 9.27 17.47
C ALA A 171 8.16 8.31 17.62
N ARG A 172 6.95 8.86 17.63
CA ARG A 172 5.70 8.08 17.58
C ARG A 172 5.60 7.28 16.28
N GLY A 173 5.87 7.91 15.14
CA GLY A 173 5.89 7.23 13.84
C GLY A 173 6.82 6.02 13.82
N LYS A 174 8.02 6.13 14.39
CA LYS A 174 8.96 5.01 14.53
C LYS A 174 8.43 3.91 15.46
N ARG A 175 7.75 4.26 16.56
CA ARG A 175 7.13 3.26 17.45
C ARG A 175 6.00 2.50 16.75
N VAL A 176 5.15 3.21 16.01
CA VAL A 176 4.09 2.58 15.20
C VAL A 176 4.70 1.67 14.13
N ALA A 177 5.68 2.17 13.39
CA ALA A 177 6.38 1.40 12.36
C ALA A 177 6.96 0.09 12.90
N SER A 178 7.52 0.09 14.13
CA SER A 178 8.07 -1.13 14.74
C SER A 178 7.01 -2.17 15.15
N ARG A 179 5.74 -1.79 15.21
CA ARG A 179 4.61 -2.66 15.57
C ARG A 179 3.89 -3.23 14.36
N VAL A 180 4.09 -2.65 13.17
CA VAL A 180 3.47 -3.13 11.93
C VAL A 180 4.31 -4.25 11.32
N GLU A 181 3.67 -5.38 11.05
CA GLU A 181 4.30 -6.61 10.56
C GLU A 181 4.50 -6.57 9.04
N THR A 182 5.51 -5.85 8.60
CA THR A 182 5.88 -5.70 7.19
C THR A 182 7.40 -5.75 7.01
N GLY A 183 7.85 -5.89 5.78
CA GLY A 183 9.28 -5.81 5.46
C GLY A 183 9.82 -4.37 5.45
N MET A 184 8.95 -3.40 5.19
CA MET A 184 9.34 -1.98 5.06
C MET A 184 8.27 -1.08 5.68
N MET A 185 8.70 -0.03 6.40
CA MET A 185 7.80 1.03 6.90
C MET A 185 8.40 2.40 6.67
N PHE A 186 7.55 3.32 6.25
CA PHE A 186 7.91 4.70 5.94
C PHE A 186 7.14 5.67 6.86
N VAL A 187 7.84 6.65 7.41
CA VAL A 187 7.23 7.68 8.25
C VAL A 187 7.13 8.97 7.44
N ASN A 188 5.91 9.49 7.30
CA ASN A 188 5.58 10.69 6.51
C ASN A 188 5.97 10.62 5.02
N ASN A 189 6.06 9.43 4.49
CA ASN A 189 6.32 9.12 3.10
C ASN A 189 5.59 7.81 2.75
N ILE A 190 5.61 7.43 1.49
CA ILE A 190 5.04 6.16 1.00
C ILE A 190 6.13 5.11 0.82
N SER A 191 5.71 3.84 0.70
CA SER A 191 6.60 2.76 0.30
C SER A 191 7.22 3.04 -1.07
N TRP A 192 8.56 2.97 -1.13
CA TRP A 192 9.34 3.25 -2.32
C TRP A 192 10.59 2.38 -2.37
N SER A 193 11.12 2.15 -3.56
CA SER A 193 12.39 1.45 -3.74
C SER A 193 13.54 2.44 -3.94
N ASP A 194 14.65 2.20 -3.25
CA ASP A 194 15.90 2.93 -3.40
C ASP A 194 17.06 1.93 -3.44
N ALA A 195 18.05 2.19 -4.30
CA ALA A 195 19.18 1.28 -4.49
C ALA A 195 19.97 0.98 -3.20
N GLU A 196 19.97 1.92 -2.26
CA GLU A 196 20.70 1.81 -0.99
C GLU A 196 19.87 1.19 0.14
N LEU A 197 18.54 1.06 -0.03
CA LEU A 197 17.64 0.57 1.00
C LEU A 197 17.19 -0.87 0.72
N PRO A 198 17.22 -1.76 1.71
CA PRO A 198 16.70 -3.12 1.53
C PRO A 198 15.22 -3.12 1.18
N PHE A 199 14.86 -3.84 0.14
CA PHE A 199 13.48 -3.99 -0.34
C PHE A 199 13.03 -5.44 -0.20
N GLY A 200 11.79 -5.66 0.24
CA GLY A 200 11.16 -6.97 0.33
C GLY A 200 10.20 -7.09 1.50
N GLY A 201 9.41 -8.14 1.50
CA GLY A 201 8.31 -8.38 2.43
C GLY A 201 8.47 -9.61 3.31
N ILE A 202 7.40 -9.86 4.04
CA ILE A 202 7.15 -11.04 4.87
C ILE A 202 5.74 -11.57 4.56
N LYS A 203 5.27 -12.59 5.26
CA LYS A 203 3.97 -13.24 5.03
C LYS A 203 3.86 -13.69 3.56
N ASN A 204 2.67 -13.55 2.94
CA ASN A 204 2.47 -13.92 1.53
C ASN A 204 3.13 -12.95 0.52
N SER A 205 3.65 -11.81 0.98
CA SER A 205 4.45 -10.92 0.12
C SER A 205 5.81 -11.53 -0.27
N GLY A 206 6.24 -12.58 0.40
CA GLY A 206 7.42 -13.34 0.03
C GLY A 206 8.52 -13.31 1.10
N TYR A 207 9.76 -13.55 0.68
CA TYR A 207 10.92 -13.66 1.57
C TYR A 207 12.20 -13.17 0.89
N GLY A 208 13.23 -12.94 1.71
CA GLY A 208 14.50 -12.33 1.28
C GLY A 208 14.41 -10.82 1.25
N ARG A 209 15.53 -10.23 0.88
CA ARG A 209 15.63 -8.78 0.63
C ARG A 209 16.46 -8.57 -0.61
N GLU A 210 16.03 -7.67 -1.47
CA GLU A 210 16.84 -7.13 -2.56
C GLU A 210 17.29 -5.71 -2.21
N LEU A 211 18.18 -5.17 -3.01
CA LEU A 211 18.77 -3.85 -2.83
C LEU A 211 19.58 -3.70 -1.52
N GLY A 212 20.31 -2.60 -1.40
CA GLY A 212 21.18 -2.34 -0.26
C GLY A 212 22.16 -3.48 0.03
N ASP A 213 22.73 -3.47 1.22
CA ASP A 213 23.70 -4.49 1.65
C ASP A 213 23.10 -5.90 1.80
N LEU A 214 21.79 -5.97 2.07
CA LEU A 214 21.11 -7.26 2.22
C LEU A 214 20.88 -7.97 0.88
N GLY A 215 20.78 -7.23 -0.23
CA GLY A 215 20.53 -7.77 -1.55
C GLY A 215 21.63 -8.71 -2.02
N ILE A 216 22.87 -8.26 -1.98
CA ILE A 216 24.02 -9.08 -2.42
C ILE A 216 24.17 -10.35 -1.56
N GLN A 217 23.76 -10.29 -0.30
CA GLN A 217 23.87 -11.43 0.62
C GLN A 217 22.92 -12.58 0.25
N GLN A 218 21.92 -12.36 -0.59
CA GLN A 218 21.03 -13.42 -1.09
C GLN A 218 21.70 -14.29 -2.17
N PHE A 219 22.79 -13.81 -2.78
CA PHE A 219 23.48 -14.45 -3.89
C PHE A 219 24.84 -15.03 -3.50
N VAL A 220 25.21 -14.99 -2.21
CA VAL A 220 26.49 -15.52 -1.71
C VAL A 220 26.28 -16.68 -0.75
N ASN A 221 27.21 -17.62 -0.78
CA ASN A 221 27.25 -18.70 0.19
C ASN A 221 27.84 -18.21 1.53
N LYS A 222 27.05 -18.18 2.57
CA LYS A 222 27.49 -17.85 3.95
C LYS A 222 28.09 -19.10 4.58
N LYS A 223 29.43 -19.13 4.75
CA LYS A 223 30.16 -20.28 5.25
C LYS A 223 30.72 -20.02 6.65
N LEU A 224 30.37 -20.87 7.62
CA LEU A 224 31.01 -20.88 8.91
C LEU A 224 32.35 -21.66 8.82
N VAL A 225 33.43 -21.02 9.25
CA VAL A 225 34.72 -21.69 9.49
C VAL A 225 35.03 -21.54 10.97
N ARG A 226 35.06 -22.65 11.70
CA ARG A 226 35.49 -22.71 13.11
C ARG A 226 36.88 -23.37 13.20
N VAL A 227 37.80 -22.64 13.78
CA VAL A 227 39.11 -23.18 14.15
C VAL A 227 39.09 -23.44 15.64
N ALA A 228 39.36 -24.68 16.07
CA ALA A 228 39.51 -25.05 17.48
C ALA A 228 40.97 -25.34 17.78
N SER A 229 41.38 -25.11 19.04
CA SER A 229 42.64 -25.59 19.54
C SER A 229 42.65 -27.12 19.54
N MET A 230 43.83 -27.76 19.32
CA MET A 230 43.99 -29.21 19.40
C MET A 230 43.70 -29.73 20.81
N ASP A 231 43.86 -28.88 21.82
CA ASP A 231 43.63 -29.19 23.25
C ASP A 231 42.22 -28.77 23.74
N ALA A 232 41.33 -28.36 22.85
CA ALA A 232 39.98 -27.96 23.22
C ALA A 232 39.17 -29.18 23.66
N PRO A 233 38.43 -29.12 24.78
CA PRO A 233 37.56 -30.21 25.19
C PRO A 233 36.46 -30.47 24.16
N LEU A 234 36.02 -31.72 24.05
CA LEU A 234 34.92 -32.13 23.17
C LEU A 234 33.58 -31.47 23.54
#